data_4f6480013844ba3765872a48c04e86c0
#
_entry.id   4f6480013844ba3765872a48c04e86c0
#
_cell.length_a   1.000
_cell.length_b   1.000
_cell.length_c   1.000
_cell.angle_alpha   90.00
_cell.angle_beta   90.00
_cell.angle_gamma   90.00
#
_symmetry.space_group_name_H-M   'P 1'
#
loop_
_entity.id
_entity.type
_entity.pdbx_description
1 polymer ?
#
loop_
_entity_poly.entity_id
_entity_poly.type
_entity_poly.pdbx_seq_one_letter_code
_entity_poly.pdbx_strand_id
1 'polypeptide(L)'
;LADEFQGLSGYYSYVTDYLNCGRLGYGPGNLENCPSQYADRQFFGQQAGSPTLNPITAKVWSYGFVWAPLANLSVSVDYLHWDISNEVNQESADGLSLDEYLCDIGTIDPGSATCANAFSKITRGSSTNPDLLGLLNQIYTPKVNVSNEQVNAINASASYLQDIGSWGKLAVNLSDSDMFKHTYQSYPTDPVIELLRHPN
;
A
#
# COMPACT_ATOMS: atom_id res chain seq x y z
N LEU A 1 12.92 -14.22 4.16
CA LEU A 1 12.74 -15.66 4.50
C LEU A 1 11.30 -15.97 4.92
N ALA A 2 10.69 -15.23 5.88
CA ALA A 2 9.31 -15.52 6.32
C ALA A 2 8.31 -15.35 5.17
N ASP A 3 8.43 -14.29 4.37
CA ASP A 3 7.55 -14.01 3.23
C ASP A 3 7.75 -14.97 2.06
N GLU A 4 8.93 -15.53 1.90
CA GLU A 4 9.22 -16.53 0.86
C GLU A 4 8.66 -17.92 1.19
N PHE A 5 8.74 -18.31 2.47
CA PHE A 5 8.45 -19.67 2.92
C PHE A 5 7.18 -19.77 3.79
N GLN A 6 6.35 -18.75 3.81
CA GLN A 6 5.05 -18.82 4.47
C GLN A 6 4.23 -19.95 3.83
N GLY A 7 3.82 -20.90 4.64
CA GLY A 7 2.95 -21.99 4.20
C GLY A 7 1.57 -21.48 3.77
N LEU A 8 0.89 -22.28 2.94
CA LEU A 8 -0.48 -21.98 2.54
C LEU A 8 -1.38 -21.89 3.77
N SER A 9 -2.07 -20.78 3.92
CA SER A 9 -3.05 -20.54 4.99
C SER A 9 -4.34 -19.96 4.42
N GLY A 10 -5.47 -20.31 5.05
CA GLY A 10 -6.78 -19.83 4.67
C GLY A 10 -7.26 -18.74 5.61
N TYR A 11 -8.07 -17.84 5.08
CA TYR A 11 -8.77 -16.80 5.85
C TYR A 11 -10.14 -16.52 5.24
N TYR A 12 -11.01 -15.87 6.00
CA TYR A 12 -12.28 -15.35 5.49
C TYR A 12 -12.26 -13.83 5.58
N SER A 13 -12.68 -13.18 4.51
CA SER A 13 -12.80 -11.74 4.43
C SER A 13 -13.97 -11.36 3.51
N TYR A 14 -14.20 -10.08 3.33
CA TYR A 14 -15.21 -9.54 2.44
C TYR A 14 -14.52 -8.89 1.23
N VAL A 15 -15.19 -8.95 0.08
CA VAL A 15 -14.73 -8.37 -1.17
C VAL A 15 -15.95 -7.96 -2.00
N THR A 16 -15.80 -6.93 -2.80
CA THR A 16 -16.77 -6.58 -3.82
C THR A 16 -16.54 -7.45 -5.06
N ASP A 17 -17.59 -8.15 -5.50
CA ASP A 17 -17.62 -8.85 -6.78
C ASP A 17 -17.93 -7.84 -7.90
N TYR A 18 -16.90 -7.07 -8.28
CA TYR A 18 -17.04 -6.00 -9.29
C TYR A 18 -17.59 -6.52 -10.61
N LEU A 19 -17.25 -7.75 -10.99
CA LEU A 19 -17.67 -8.33 -12.25
C LEU A 19 -19.20 -8.56 -12.30
N ASN A 20 -19.77 -9.19 -11.27
CA ASN A 20 -21.21 -9.39 -11.21
C ASN A 20 -21.96 -8.08 -10.94
N CYS A 21 -21.42 -7.17 -10.11
CA CYS A 21 -21.98 -5.82 -9.95
C CYS A 21 -22.03 -5.08 -11.29
N GLY A 22 -20.94 -5.11 -12.05
CA GLY A 22 -20.84 -4.45 -13.36
C GLY A 22 -21.82 -5.01 -14.38
N ARG A 23 -21.99 -6.33 -14.44
CA ARG A 23 -22.96 -7.01 -15.33
C ARG A 23 -24.42 -6.69 -14.95
N LEU A 24 -24.68 -6.35 -13.71
CA LEU A 24 -25.97 -5.85 -13.26
C LEU A 24 -26.17 -4.34 -13.47
N GLY A 25 -25.17 -3.64 -14.04
CA GLY A 25 -25.20 -2.20 -14.29
C GLY A 25 -24.68 -1.33 -13.14
N TYR A 26 -24.05 -1.92 -12.12
CA TYR A 26 -23.46 -1.23 -10.97
C TYR A 26 -21.95 -1.24 -11.06
N GLY A 27 -21.36 -0.38 -11.88
CA GLY A 27 -19.90 -0.23 -11.99
C GLY A 27 -19.27 0.49 -10.79
N PRO A 28 -17.94 0.68 -10.78
CA PRO A 28 -17.20 1.26 -9.64
C PRO A 28 -17.71 2.62 -9.13
N GLY A 29 -18.43 3.39 -9.93
CA GLY A 29 -19.05 4.67 -9.53
C GLY A 29 -20.47 4.56 -8.93
N ASN A 30 -21.03 3.37 -8.77
CA ASN A 30 -22.40 3.15 -8.33
C ASN A 30 -22.55 1.85 -7.52
N LEU A 31 -21.52 1.46 -6.79
CA LEU A 31 -21.47 0.19 -6.06
C LEU A 31 -22.42 0.13 -4.87
N GLU A 32 -22.77 1.29 -4.30
CA GLU A 32 -23.72 1.36 -3.18
C GLU A 32 -25.11 0.78 -3.51
N ASN A 33 -25.44 0.69 -4.80
CA ASN A 33 -26.71 0.12 -5.27
C ASN A 33 -26.57 -1.34 -5.70
N CYS A 34 -25.37 -1.91 -5.72
CA CYS A 34 -25.18 -3.32 -6.02
C CYS A 34 -25.76 -4.19 -4.90
N PRO A 35 -26.46 -5.28 -5.23
CA PRO A 35 -26.97 -6.20 -4.22
C PRO A 35 -25.86 -6.70 -3.28
N SER A 36 -26.15 -6.74 -1.97
CA SER A 36 -25.17 -7.09 -0.92
C SER A 36 -24.51 -8.47 -1.10
N GLN A 37 -25.19 -9.38 -1.80
CA GLN A 37 -24.62 -10.68 -2.17
C GLN A 37 -23.40 -10.58 -3.11
N TYR A 38 -23.17 -9.42 -3.74
CA TYR A 38 -22.05 -9.13 -4.62
C TYR A 38 -21.18 -7.98 -4.09
N ALA A 39 -21.78 -6.93 -3.52
CA ALA A 39 -21.06 -5.73 -3.06
C ALA A 39 -20.23 -5.95 -1.78
N ASP A 40 -20.64 -6.87 -0.93
CA ASP A 40 -19.96 -7.17 0.34
C ASP A 40 -20.01 -8.68 0.59
N ARG A 41 -19.41 -9.41 -0.32
CA ARG A 41 -19.45 -10.86 -0.30
C ARG A 41 -18.34 -11.45 0.54
N GLN A 42 -18.71 -12.33 1.48
CA GLN A 42 -17.73 -13.17 2.15
C GLN A 42 -17.14 -14.19 1.17
N PHE A 43 -15.83 -14.29 1.14
CA PHE A 43 -15.07 -15.25 0.33
C PHE A 43 -14.06 -16.00 1.19
N PHE A 44 -13.61 -17.15 0.67
CA PHE A 44 -12.49 -17.86 1.22
C PHE A 44 -11.21 -17.39 0.55
N GLY A 45 -10.34 -16.72 1.32
CA GLY A 45 -9.02 -16.31 0.89
C GLY A 45 -7.98 -17.38 1.18
N GLN A 46 -7.07 -17.58 0.26
CA GLN A 46 -5.85 -18.35 0.49
C GLN A 46 -4.63 -17.44 0.27
N GLN A 47 -3.70 -17.51 1.20
CA GLN A 47 -2.44 -16.78 1.12
C GLN A 47 -1.26 -17.72 1.32
N ALA A 48 -0.18 -17.41 0.64
CA ALA A 48 1.08 -18.13 0.78
C ALA A 48 2.26 -17.19 0.57
N GLY A 49 3.43 -17.58 1.03
CA GLY A 49 4.67 -16.98 0.61
C GLY A 49 4.96 -17.25 -0.87
N SER A 50 5.93 -16.56 -1.42
CA SER A 50 6.37 -16.78 -2.80
C SER A 50 7.89 -16.91 -2.85
N PRO A 51 8.40 -18.04 -3.38
CA PRO A 51 9.85 -18.25 -3.51
C PRO A 51 10.48 -17.39 -4.62
N THR A 52 9.68 -16.66 -5.39
CA THR A 52 10.13 -15.79 -6.47
C THR A 52 10.25 -14.32 -6.06
N LEU A 53 10.13 -14.03 -4.76
CA LEU A 53 10.26 -12.67 -4.26
C LEU A 53 11.68 -12.14 -4.44
N ASN A 54 11.75 -10.91 -4.94
CA ASN A 54 12.99 -10.15 -4.98
C ASN A 54 13.26 -9.52 -3.61
N PRO A 55 14.54 -9.32 -3.26
CA PRO A 55 14.88 -8.58 -2.05
C PRO A 55 14.34 -7.16 -2.07
N ILE A 56 13.82 -6.70 -0.94
CA ILE A 56 13.50 -5.29 -0.73
C ILE A 56 14.81 -4.51 -0.76
N THR A 57 14.85 -3.45 -1.53
CA THR A 57 16.01 -2.57 -1.62
C THR A 57 15.64 -1.16 -1.23
N ALA A 58 16.51 -0.51 -0.45
CA ALA A 58 16.33 0.88 -0.06
C ALA A 58 17.58 1.69 -0.40
N LYS A 59 17.38 2.81 -1.08
CA LYS A 59 18.42 3.84 -1.28
C LYS A 59 18.11 4.98 -0.33
N VAL A 60 19.04 5.20 0.59
CA VAL A 60 18.86 6.20 1.64
C VAL A 60 19.94 7.27 1.51
N TRP A 61 19.50 8.53 1.54
CA TRP A 61 20.37 9.70 1.53
C TRP A 61 20.05 10.55 2.74
N SER A 62 21.09 11.02 3.41
CA SER A 62 20.94 11.99 4.48
C SER A 62 22.00 13.08 4.35
N TYR A 63 21.55 14.33 4.52
CA TYR A 63 22.40 15.51 4.55
C TYR A 63 22.03 16.32 5.76
N GLY A 64 23.02 16.66 6.57
CA GLY A 64 22.78 17.47 7.73
C GLY A 64 23.91 18.45 7.99
N PHE A 65 23.58 19.48 8.73
CA PHE A 65 24.57 20.38 9.28
C PHE A 65 24.24 20.71 10.73
N VAL A 66 25.29 20.97 11.49
CA VAL A 66 25.18 21.46 12.85
C VAL A 66 25.83 22.84 12.92
N TRP A 67 25.12 23.78 13.49
CA TRP A 67 25.57 25.15 13.66
C TRP A 67 25.55 25.50 15.16
N ALA A 68 26.69 25.84 15.69
CA ALA A 68 26.86 26.24 17.09
C ALA A 68 27.41 27.68 17.15
N PRO A 69 26.53 28.71 16.98
CA PRO A 69 26.94 30.11 16.97
C PRO A 69 27.44 30.60 18.33
N LEU A 70 27.03 29.94 19.40
CA LEU A 70 27.42 30.23 20.79
C LEU A 70 27.80 28.92 21.48
N ALA A 71 28.62 29.02 22.50
CA ALA A 71 29.05 27.83 23.26
C ALA A 71 27.90 27.08 23.96
N ASN A 72 26.78 27.74 24.13
CA ASN A 72 25.59 27.22 24.80
C ASN A 72 24.38 27.05 23.88
N LEU A 73 24.53 27.28 22.56
CA LEU A 73 23.48 27.10 21.57
C LEU A 73 23.97 26.21 20.42
N SER A 74 23.25 25.15 20.16
CA SER A 74 23.46 24.28 19.00
C SER A 74 22.15 24.09 18.25
N VAL A 75 22.22 24.17 16.93
CA VAL A 75 21.11 23.93 16.03
C VAL A 75 21.55 22.87 15.02
N SER A 76 20.74 21.87 14.77
CA SER A 76 20.95 20.92 13.69
C SER A 76 19.76 20.89 12.74
N VAL A 77 20.05 20.60 11.47
CA VAL A 77 19.05 20.35 10.44
C VAL A 77 19.54 19.18 9.61
N ASP A 78 18.69 18.18 9.45
CA ASP A 78 18.96 16.97 8.68
C ASP A 78 17.87 16.75 7.65
N TYR A 79 18.24 16.62 6.40
CA TYR A 79 17.37 16.17 5.32
C TYR A 79 17.52 14.66 5.15
N LEU A 80 16.41 13.98 5.00
CA LEU A 80 16.32 12.53 4.83
C LEU A 80 15.55 12.21 3.56
N HIS A 81 16.08 11.24 2.80
CA HIS A 81 15.44 10.70 1.61
C HIS A 81 15.52 9.18 1.63
N TRP A 82 14.38 8.52 1.49
CA TRP A 82 14.27 7.07 1.28
C TRP A 82 13.58 6.82 -0.07
N ASP A 83 14.16 5.89 -0.82
CA ASP A 83 13.60 5.32 -2.03
C ASP A 83 13.62 3.80 -1.86
N ILE A 84 12.46 3.23 -1.57
CA ILE A 84 12.26 1.82 -1.27
C ILE A 84 11.63 1.17 -2.48
N SER A 85 12.18 0.05 -2.92
CA SER A 85 11.71 -0.71 -4.09
C SER A 85 11.53 -2.17 -3.73
N ASN A 86 10.65 -2.85 -4.45
CA ASN A 86 10.34 -4.27 -4.27
C ASN A 86 9.79 -4.58 -2.87
N GLU A 87 9.02 -3.67 -2.27
CA GLU A 87 8.33 -4.02 -1.03
C GLU A 87 7.46 -5.26 -1.21
N VAL A 88 7.48 -6.12 -0.21
CA VAL A 88 6.70 -7.35 -0.20
C VAL A 88 5.39 -7.10 0.53
N ASN A 89 4.30 -7.26 -0.18
CA ASN A 89 2.97 -7.15 0.40
C ASN A 89 2.10 -8.33 -0.03
N GLN A 90 0.97 -8.52 0.62
CA GLN A 90 -0.05 -9.44 0.18
C GLN A 90 -0.84 -8.80 -0.96
N GLU A 91 -1.09 -9.56 -2.02
CA GLU A 91 -1.91 -9.08 -3.12
C GLU A 91 -3.34 -8.77 -2.66
N SER A 92 -3.89 -7.69 -3.15
CA SER A 92 -5.23 -7.24 -2.76
C SER A 92 -6.31 -8.10 -3.42
N ALA A 93 -7.18 -8.72 -2.61
CA ALA A 93 -8.33 -9.45 -3.12
C ALA A 93 -9.32 -8.54 -3.87
N ASP A 94 -9.53 -7.32 -3.35
CA ASP A 94 -10.37 -6.31 -4.00
C ASP A 94 -9.75 -5.83 -5.32
N GLY A 95 -8.42 -5.62 -5.34
CA GLY A 95 -7.69 -5.29 -6.55
C GLY A 95 -7.85 -6.36 -7.63
N LEU A 96 -7.68 -7.64 -7.27
CA LEU A 96 -7.87 -8.76 -8.22
C LEU A 96 -9.31 -8.82 -8.76
N SER A 97 -10.32 -8.60 -7.91
CA SER A 97 -11.73 -8.59 -8.35
C SER A 97 -12.04 -7.40 -9.25
N LEU A 98 -11.42 -6.23 -9.01
CA LEU A 98 -11.54 -5.06 -9.87
C LEU A 98 -10.84 -5.29 -11.22
N ASP A 99 -9.63 -5.85 -11.20
CA ASP A 99 -8.89 -6.18 -12.42
C ASP A 99 -9.66 -7.17 -13.29
N GLU A 100 -10.26 -8.21 -12.68
CA GLU A 100 -11.13 -9.16 -13.40
C GLU A 100 -12.26 -8.45 -14.13
N TYR A 101 -12.93 -7.49 -13.49
CA TYR A 101 -13.98 -6.67 -14.09
C TYR A 101 -13.45 -5.78 -15.22
N LEU A 102 -12.35 -5.06 -15.00
CA LEU A 102 -11.77 -4.17 -16.00
C LEU A 102 -11.27 -4.93 -17.23
N CYS A 103 -10.82 -6.16 -17.04
CA CYS A 103 -10.47 -7.08 -18.12
C CYS A 103 -11.70 -7.56 -18.90
N ASP A 104 -12.80 -7.89 -18.22
CA ASP A 104 -14.05 -8.33 -18.86
C ASP A 104 -14.66 -7.25 -19.76
N ILE A 105 -14.63 -6.00 -19.30
CA ILE A 105 -15.15 -4.86 -20.10
C ILE A 105 -14.14 -4.31 -21.12
N GLY A 106 -12.93 -4.86 -21.18
CA GLY A 106 -11.89 -4.44 -22.15
C GLY A 106 -11.21 -3.10 -21.82
N THR A 107 -11.36 -2.59 -20.61
CA THR A 107 -10.61 -1.39 -20.15
C THR A 107 -9.12 -1.72 -19.98
N ILE A 108 -8.82 -2.92 -19.50
CA ILE A 108 -7.48 -3.52 -19.52
C ILE A 108 -7.46 -4.53 -20.67
N ASP A 109 -6.36 -4.57 -21.42
CA ASP A 109 -6.19 -5.55 -22.50
C ASP A 109 -6.36 -6.99 -21.95
N PRO A 110 -7.36 -7.75 -22.41
CA PRO A 110 -7.59 -9.12 -21.93
C PRO A 110 -6.39 -10.08 -22.12
N GLY A 111 -5.48 -9.77 -23.04
CA GLY A 111 -4.22 -10.50 -23.24
C GLY A 111 -3.09 -10.08 -22.32
N SER A 112 -3.30 -9.09 -21.46
CA SER A 112 -2.26 -8.59 -20.54
C SER A 112 -1.91 -9.56 -19.43
N ALA A 113 -0.72 -9.37 -18.85
CA ALA A 113 -0.31 -10.12 -17.67
C ALA A 113 -1.22 -9.86 -16.45
N THR A 114 -1.77 -8.66 -16.32
CA THR A 114 -2.73 -8.29 -15.27
C THR A 114 -3.98 -9.14 -15.34
N CYS A 115 -4.57 -9.28 -16.52
CA CYS A 115 -5.77 -10.10 -16.72
C CYS A 115 -5.49 -11.59 -16.49
N ALA A 116 -4.36 -12.10 -17.01
CA ALA A 116 -3.95 -13.48 -16.75
C ALA A 116 -3.75 -13.74 -15.24
N ASN A 117 -3.19 -12.78 -14.51
CA ASN A 117 -3.02 -12.83 -13.06
C ASN A 117 -4.37 -12.92 -12.34
N ALA A 118 -5.28 -11.99 -12.61
CA ALA A 118 -6.61 -11.95 -11.98
C ALA A 118 -7.39 -13.25 -12.23
N PHE A 119 -7.50 -13.67 -13.49
CA PHE A 119 -8.25 -14.88 -13.86
C PHE A 119 -7.68 -16.17 -13.26
N SER A 120 -6.36 -16.25 -13.07
CA SER A 120 -5.73 -17.45 -12.49
C SER A 120 -5.94 -17.57 -10.98
N LYS A 121 -6.24 -16.47 -10.29
CA LYS A 121 -6.31 -16.40 -8.82
C LYS A 121 -7.74 -16.37 -8.27
N ILE A 122 -8.72 -16.11 -9.12
CA ILE A 122 -10.13 -16.06 -8.73
C ILE A 122 -10.82 -17.37 -9.13
N THR A 123 -11.47 -18.00 -8.17
CA THR A 123 -12.28 -19.19 -8.40
C THR A 123 -13.74 -18.85 -8.15
N ARG A 124 -14.58 -19.13 -9.14
CA ARG A 124 -16.03 -18.90 -9.09
C ARG A 124 -16.81 -20.20 -9.08
N GLY A 125 -17.98 -20.16 -8.46
CA GLY A 125 -18.96 -21.24 -8.55
C GLY A 125 -19.66 -21.28 -9.91
N SER A 126 -20.58 -22.22 -10.07
CA SER A 126 -21.48 -22.25 -11.23
C SER A 126 -22.59 -21.22 -11.09
N SER A 127 -23.00 -20.61 -12.19
CA SER A 127 -24.17 -19.74 -12.26
C SER A 127 -25.33 -20.44 -12.98
N THR A 128 -26.54 -20.22 -12.47
CA THR A 128 -27.78 -20.60 -13.17
C THR A 128 -28.33 -19.48 -14.03
N ASN A 129 -27.83 -18.25 -13.84
CA ASN A 129 -28.17 -17.10 -14.65
C ASN A 129 -27.12 -16.93 -15.76
N PRO A 130 -27.49 -16.97 -17.04
CA PRO A 130 -26.54 -16.85 -18.15
C PRO A 130 -25.87 -15.46 -18.24
N ASP A 131 -26.48 -14.42 -17.69
CA ASP A 131 -25.98 -13.05 -17.71
C ASP A 131 -24.97 -12.77 -16.60
N LEU A 132 -24.83 -13.69 -15.63
CA LEU A 132 -23.95 -13.55 -14.47
C LEU A 132 -22.95 -14.70 -14.43
N LEU A 133 -21.77 -14.42 -13.93
CA LEU A 133 -20.84 -15.48 -13.52
C LEU A 133 -21.24 -16.07 -12.18
N GLY A 134 -20.77 -17.27 -11.91
CA GLY A 134 -20.93 -17.89 -10.60
C GLY A 134 -20.36 -16.99 -9.50
N LEU A 135 -20.93 -17.14 -8.30
CA LEU A 135 -20.47 -16.38 -7.13
C LEU A 135 -18.98 -16.61 -6.90
N LEU A 136 -18.30 -15.56 -6.50
CA LEU A 136 -16.91 -15.60 -6.11
C LEU A 136 -16.76 -16.49 -4.88
N ASN A 137 -16.04 -17.58 -5.00
CA ASN A 137 -15.86 -18.55 -3.93
C ASN A 137 -14.52 -18.42 -3.23
N GLN A 138 -13.46 -18.27 -4.00
CA GLN A 138 -12.08 -18.26 -3.49
C GLN A 138 -11.23 -17.28 -4.26
N ILE A 139 -10.35 -16.57 -3.54
CA ILE A 139 -9.29 -15.76 -4.12
C ILE A 139 -7.96 -16.20 -3.51
N TYR A 140 -6.97 -16.43 -4.37
CA TYR A 140 -5.61 -16.69 -3.96
C TYR A 140 -4.79 -15.41 -3.97
N THR A 141 -4.28 -15.02 -2.82
CA THR A 141 -3.52 -13.77 -2.63
C THR A 141 -2.11 -14.08 -2.10
N PRO A 142 -1.16 -14.46 -2.97
CA PRO A 142 0.21 -14.71 -2.55
C PRO A 142 0.92 -13.43 -2.13
N LYS A 143 2.09 -13.59 -1.49
CA LYS A 143 3.03 -12.49 -1.32
C LYS A 143 3.67 -12.14 -2.66
N VAL A 144 3.73 -10.87 -2.98
CA VAL A 144 4.29 -10.32 -4.23
C VAL A 144 5.14 -9.08 -3.94
N ASN A 145 6.12 -8.82 -4.80
CA ASN A 145 6.82 -7.54 -4.77
C ASN A 145 5.97 -6.50 -5.49
N VAL A 146 5.43 -5.56 -4.78
CA VAL A 146 4.40 -4.70 -5.33
C VAL A 146 4.80 -3.25 -5.41
N SER A 147 5.49 -2.70 -4.43
CA SER A 147 5.48 -1.27 -4.32
C SER A 147 6.85 -0.63 -4.39
N ASN A 148 6.79 0.62 -4.85
CA ASN A 148 7.84 1.59 -4.65
C ASN A 148 7.30 2.65 -3.68
N GLU A 149 8.10 2.98 -2.69
CA GLU A 149 7.78 4.02 -1.72
C GLU A 149 8.91 5.05 -1.69
N GLN A 150 8.55 6.33 -1.71
CA GLN A 150 9.51 7.41 -1.59
C GLN A 150 9.10 8.36 -0.47
N VAL A 151 10.01 8.60 0.46
CA VAL A 151 9.81 9.48 1.60
C VAL A 151 10.89 10.54 1.64
N ASN A 152 10.48 11.81 1.81
CA ASN A 152 11.39 12.93 2.06
C ASN A 152 10.96 13.63 3.34
N ALA A 153 11.92 13.84 4.25
CA ALA A 153 11.69 14.49 5.52
C ALA A 153 12.81 15.44 5.90
N ILE A 154 12.49 16.41 6.73
CA ILE A 154 13.45 17.28 7.40
C ILE A 154 13.27 17.13 8.89
N ASN A 155 14.39 16.89 9.59
CA ASN A 155 14.45 16.96 11.02
C ASN A 155 15.24 18.19 11.44
N ALA A 156 14.69 18.98 12.35
CA ALA A 156 15.38 20.13 12.92
C ALA A 156 15.43 20.00 14.44
N SER A 157 16.55 20.37 15.03
CA SER A 157 16.65 20.44 16.50
C SER A 157 17.44 21.67 16.92
N ALA A 158 17.10 22.20 18.10
CA ALA A 158 17.85 23.26 18.74
C ALA A 158 17.99 22.96 20.24
N SER A 159 19.19 23.11 20.76
CA SER A 159 19.47 22.97 22.18
C SER A 159 20.16 24.23 22.71
N TYR A 160 19.63 24.75 23.80
CA TYR A 160 20.17 25.91 24.48
C TYR A 160 20.36 25.62 25.95
N LEU A 161 21.54 25.93 26.47
CA LEU A 161 21.88 25.74 27.89
C LEU A 161 22.35 27.07 28.47
N GLN A 162 21.67 27.59 29.48
CA GLN A 162 22.01 28.83 30.15
C GLN A 162 22.23 28.60 31.66
N ASP A 163 23.34 29.05 32.13
CA ASP A 163 23.56 29.15 33.59
C ASP A 163 22.89 30.43 34.10
N ILE A 164 21.98 30.29 35.08
CA ILE A 164 21.24 31.39 35.70
C ILE A 164 21.69 31.60 37.17
N GLY A 165 22.93 31.26 37.44
CA GLY A 165 23.59 31.53 38.71
C GLY A 165 22.98 30.71 39.86
N SER A 166 22.56 31.40 40.94
CA SER A 166 21.96 30.75 42.11
C SER A 166 20.64 30.00 41.83
N TRP A 167 20.01 30.25 40.67
CA TRP A 167 18.78 29.60 40.24
C TRP A 167 19.04 28.28 39.47
N GLY A 168 20.32 27.96 39.22
CA GLY A 168 20.72 26.72 38.55
C GLY A 168 20.94 26.89 37.03
N LYS A 169 20.66 25.84 36.27
CA LYS A 169 20.84 25.83 34.81
C LYS A 169 19.49 25.66 34.08
N LEU A 170 19.23 26.49 33.11
CA LEU A 170 18.10 26.36 32.20
C LEU A 170 18.56 25.58 30.98
N ALA A 171 17.89 24.47 30.65
CA ALA A 171 18.08 23.74 29.45
C ALA A 171 16.76 23.78 28.61
N VAL A 172 16.86 24.21 27.36
CA VAL A 172 15.76 24.21 26.41
C VAL A 172 16.15 23.34 25.23
N ASN A 173 15.31 22.37 24.91
CA ASN A 173 15.46 21.51 23.72
C ASN A 173 14.19 21.60 22.89
N LEU A 174 14.35 21.91 21.62
CA LEU A 174 13.28 21.93 20.64
C LEU A 174 13.62 20.90 19.56
N SER A 175 12.62 20.17 19.10
CA SER A 175 12.76 19.27 17.95
C SER A 175 11.50 19.33 17.09
N ASP A 176 11.71 19.33 15.80
CA ASP A 176 10.67 19.28 14.81
C ASP A 176 11.02 18.25 13.74
N SER A 177 10.01 17.57 13.21
CA SER A 177 10.17 16.58 12.15
C SER A 177 9.02 16.76 11.17
N ASP A 178 9.33 17.16 9.97
CA ASP A 178 8.36 17.40 8.90
C ASP A 178 8.63 16.46 7.73
N MET A 179 7.61 15.69 7.35
CA MET A 179 7.59 14.87 6.14
C MET A 179 6.84 15.63 5.06
N PHE A 180 7.54 16.07 4.02
CA PHE A 180 6.97 16.89 2.97
C PHE A 180 6.72 16.17 1.65
N LYS A 181 7.15 14.90 1.54
CA LYS A 181 6.82 14.00 0.45
C LYS A 181 6.70 12.58 0.97
N HIS A 182 5.59 11.93 0.63
CA HIS A 182 5.38 10.51 0.85
C HIS A 182 4.56 9.96 -0.31
N THR A 183 5.25 9.37 -1.27
CA THR A 183 4.61 8.75 -2.43
C THR A 183 4.67 7.25 -2.33
N TYR A 184 3.60 6.61 -2.75
CA TYR A 184 3.45 5.17 -2.75
C TYR A 184 2.84 4.70 -4.08
N GLN A 185 3.35 3.59 -4.60
CA GLN A 185 2.82 2.93 -5.78
C GLN A 185 2.59 1.46 -5.43
N SER A 186 1.33 1.02 -5.39
CA SER A 186 0.97 -0.33 -4.96
C SER A 186 1.46 -1.40 -5.93
N TYR A 187 1.30 -1.17 -7.22
CA TYR A 187 1.76 -2.05 -8.28
C TYR A 187 2.49 -1.26 -9.37
N PRO A 188 3.39 -1.86 -10.15
CA PRO A 188 4.16 -1.16 -11.18
C PRO A 188 3.31 -0.45 -12.23
N THR A 189 2.07 -0.87 -12.42
CA THR A 189 1.11 -0.28 -13.38
C THR A 189 0.17 0.74 -12.74
N ASP A 190 0.13 0.81 -11.41
CA ASP A 190 -0.76 1.71 -10.69
C ASP A 190 -0.25 3.16 -10.73
N PRO A 191 -1.14 4.15 -10.58
CA PRO A 191 -0.73 5.52 -10.39
C PRO A 191 0.03 5.69 -9.07
N VAL A 192 1.04 6.55 -9.08
CA VAL A 192 1.74 6.96 -7.87
C VAL A 192 0.81 7.85 -7.04
N ILE A 193 0.57 7.49 -5.79
CA ILE A 193 -0.30 8.22 -4.86
C ILE A 193 0.56 9.05 -3.91
N GLU A 194 0.19 10.31 -3.68
CA GLU A 194 0.79 11.19 -2.68
C GLU A 194 0.03 11.04 -1.35
N LEU A 195 0.59 10.30 -0.41
CA LEU A 195 -0.09 9.95 0.86
C LEU A 195 -0.28 11.14 1.81
N LEU A 196 0.56 12.17 1.72
CA LEU A 196 0.42 13.37 2.57
C LEU A 196 -0.80 14.23 2.23
N ARG A 197 -1.28 14.16 0.99
CA ARG A 197 -2.40 14.96 0.50
C ARG A 197 -3.73 14.22 0.49
N HIS A 198 -3.68 12.92 0.68
CA HIS A 198 -4.85 12.05 0.75
C HIS A 198 -4.77 11.21 2.03
N PRO A 199 -4.93 11.83 3.21
CA PRO A 199 -5.12 11.06 4.43
C PRO A 199 -6.41 10.24 4.26
N ASN A 200 -6.31 8.94 4.46
CA ASN A 200 -7.44 8.00 4.44
C ASN A 200 -8.50 8.38 5.48
#